data_6862b1726261da9442bbfc6b041a3eb2
#
_entry.id   6862b1726261da9442bbfc6b041a3eb2
#
_cell.length_a   1.000
_cell.length_b   1.000
_cell.length_c   1.000
_cell.angle_alpha   90.00
_cell.angle_beta   90.00
_cell.angle_gamma   90.00
#
_symmetry.space_group_name_H-M   'P 1'
#
loop_
_entity.id
_entity.type
_entity.pdbx_description
1 polymer ?
#
loop_
_entity_poly.entity_id
_entity_poly.type
_entity_poly.pdbx_seq_one_letter_code
_entity_poly.pdbx_strand_id
1 'polypeptide(L)'
;MTTYFFSANRGPVVLTVLILLSMATVLQASELPHVVQKTLYEAGQAMENGSHAKATQILRQFRQAHADTPHHLVEFTLGNALSMQNKPKDALLHYQRCTELEPDYAPGWQNLGKTALDLGDHPLAGRALTRTYELGGKKDHDLLFHACAAHILGDEAKKALSGLEHLTSGKAGQPKTPWLEALLKVYLDLGQEKKAARTLDGMLANDGNNAELWKLLAQIQARQNEYRKSLAAWEIYTSMHQPTPEELVLMGDLYAAIGVPAKAAESYEHALVRKDCPKLREKMVNAHLAARNPAKVVESAKTAINKRPSGALWQAMGRALFELGEYDQAADAFAHSAQLNPGDGHPHLMRGYCALRIKNRDMALTALEQARHFPNTRAQAAALLKVAATL
;
A
#
# COMPACT_ATOMS: atom_id res chain seq x y z
N MET A 1 -3.15 1.68 -5.34
CA MET A 1 -2.66 0.56 -4.50
C MET A 1 -3.78 -0.30 -3.88
N THR A 2 -5.03 -0.14 -4.30
CA THR A 2 -6.21 -0.71 -3.63
C THR A 2 -6.80 -1.95 -4.35
N THR A 3 -6.17 -2.45 -5.42
CA THR A 3 -6.81 -3.44 -6.31
C THR A 3 -6.16 -4.82 -6.35
N TYR A 4 -5.12 -5.10 -5.55
CA TYR A 4 -4.39 -6.37 -5.66
C TYR A 4 -4.63 -7.38 -4.53
N PHE A 5 -5.31 -7.01 -3.42
CA PHE A 5 -5.45 -7.91 -2.27
C PHE A 5 -6.74 -8.74 -2.21
N PHE A 6 -7.71 -8.47 -3.06
CA PHE A 6 -8.92 -9.29 -3.17
C PHE A 6 -9.22 -9.62 -4.63
N SER A 7 -8.35 -10.35 -5.29
CA SER A 7 -8.75 -11.18 -6.42
C SER A 7 -9.49 -12.39 -5.86
N ALA A 8 -10.65 -12.12 -5.28
CA ALA A 8 -11.59 -13.16 -4.93
C ALA A 8 -12.04 -13.83 -6.21
N ASN A 9 -11.65 -15.08 -6.36
CA ASN A 9 -12.29 -16.03 -7.23
C ASN A 9 -13.80 -15.92 -6.98
N ARG A 10 -14.53 -15.24 -7.89
CA ARG A 10 -15.99 -15.09 -7.87
C ARG A 10 -16.62 -16.42 -8.29
N GLY A 11 -16.37 -17.47 -7.51
CA GLY A 11 -17.27 -18.63 -7.49
C GLY A 11 -18.42 -18.28 -6.56
N PRO A 12 -19.67 -18.57 -6.92
CA PRO A 12 -20.76 -18.45 -5.97
C PRO A 12 -20.45 -19.42 -4.83
N VAL A 13 -20.14 -18.89 -3.65
CA VAL A 13 -20.21 -19.70 -2.42
C VAL A 13 -21.68 -19.96 -2.19
N VAL A 14 -22.18 -21.00 -2.85
CA VAL A 14 -23.45 -21.63 -2.51
C VAL A 14 -23.21 -22.30 -1.16
N LEU A 15 -23.27 -21.49 -0.11
CA LEU A 15 -23.33 -22.03 1.24
C LEU A 15 -24.75 -22.60 1.37
N THR A 16 -24.86 -23.91 1.14
CA THR A 16 -26.04 -24.70 1.38
C THR A 16 -26.55 -24.32 2.77
N VAL A 17 -27.73 -23.72 2.83
CA VAL A 17 -28.46 -23.48 4.07
C VAL A 17 -28.86 -24.86 4.59
N LEU A 18 -27.96 -25.49 5.36
CA LEU A 18 -28.33 -26.57 6.24
C LEU A 18 -29.23 -25.94 7.32
N ILE A 19 -30.54 -26.11 7.12
CA ILE A 19 -31.54 -25.96 8.17
C ILE A 19 -31.26 -27.11 9.16
N LEU A 20 -30.21 -26.95 9.97
CA LEU A 20 -30.05 -27.68 11.20
C LEU A 20 -31.06 -27.07 12.20
N LEU A 21 -32.30 -27.51 12.10
CA LEU A 21 -33.13 -27.65 13.28
C LEU A 21 -32.41 -28.67 14.17
N SER A 22 -31.34 -28.22 14.86
CA SER A 22 -30.66 -29.06 15.82
C SER A 22 -31.63 -29.30 16.97
N MET A 23 -31.83 -30.57 17.30
CA MET A 23 -32.62 -31.01 18.46
C MET A 23 -32.21 -30.41 19.81
N ALA A 24 -31.16 -29.58 19.86
CA ALA A 24 -30.76 -28.79 21.02
C ALA A 24 -31.75 -27.68 21.42
N THR A 25 -32.68 -27.29 20.52
CA THR A 25 -33.74 -26.34 20.86
C THR A 25 -34.91 -26.97 21.60
N VAL A 26 -34.93 -28.29 21.76
CA VAL A 26 -36.03 -29.00 22.42
C VAL A 26 -36.07 -28.78 23.94
N LEU A 27 -34.95 -28.47 24.58
CA LEU A 27 -34.94 -28.22 26.04
C LEU A 27 -35.43 -26.80 26.44
N GLN A 28 -35.42 -25.82 25.54
CA GLN A 28 -35.99 -24.50 25.77
C GLN A 28 -37.44 -24.35 25.26
N ALA A 29 -37.93 -25.33 24.51
CA ALA A 29 -39.31 -25.30 23.97
C ALA A 29 -40.39 -25.46 25.04
N SER A 30 -40.05 -25.83 26.28
CA SER A 30 -41.01 -25.99 27.36
C SER A 30 -41.51 -24.66 28.00
N GLU A 31 -40.83 -23.55 27.69
CA GLU A 31 -41.16 -22.23 28.23
C GLU A 31 -41.81 -21.27 27.23
N LEU A 32 -41.95 -21.69 25.94
CA LEU A 32 -42.56 -20.82 24.93
C LEU A 32 -44.07 -20.74 25.10
N PRO A 33 -44.64 -19.53 24.97
CA PRO A 33 -46.10 -19.38 24.97
C PRO A 33 -46.75 -20.26 23.89
N HIS A 34 -47.79 -20.99 24.22
CA HIS A 34 -48.46 -21.94 23.31
C HIS A 34 -48.84 -21.32 21.94
N VAL A 35 -49.26 -20.04 21.95
CA VAL A 35 -49.61 -19.33 20.72
C VAL A 35 -48.40 -19.09 19.83
N VAL A 36 -47.19 -18.84 20.39
CA VAL A 36 -45.94 -18.71 19.66
C VAL A 36 -45.54 -20.07 19.09
N GLN A 37 -45.62 -21.15 19.89
CA GLN A 37 -45.28 -22.51 19.43
C GLN A 37 -46.16 -22.91 18.23
N LYS A 38 -47.45 -22.72 18.32
CA LYS A 38 -48.42 -23.02 17.26
C LYS A 38 -48.09 -22.23 15.99
N THR A 39 -47.84 -20.94 16.09
CA THR A 39 -47.53 -20.07 14.95
C THR A 39 -46.23 -20.47 14.28
N LEU A 40 -45.16 -20.79 15.04
CA LEU A 40 -43.90 -21.22 14.50
C LEU A 40 -44.02 -22.59 13.80
N TYR A 41 -44.81 -23.49 14.37
CA TYR A 41 -45.08 -24.78 13.76
C TYR A 41 -45.81 -24.65 12.41
N GLU A 42 -46.90 -23.85 12.35
CA GLU A 42 -47.67 -23.62 11.13
C GLU A 42 -46.80 -22.91 10.05
N ALA A 43 -46.01 -21.94 10.44
CA ALA A 43 -45.08 -21.27 9.53
C ALA A 43 -43.97 -22.22 9.06
N GLY A 44 -43.41 -23.06 9.91
CA GLY A 44 -42.42 -24.07 9.60
C GLY A 44 -42.96 -25.07 8.55
N GLN A 45 -44.14 -25.61 8.77
CA GLN A 45 -44.81 -26.50 7.81
C GLN A 45 -45.02 -25.84 6.42
N ALA A 46 -45.39 -24.55 6.42
CA ALA A 46 -45.54 -23.81 5.17
C ALA A 46 -44.18 -23.62 4.47
N MET A 47 -43.09 -23.38 5.23
CA MET A 47 -41.74 -23.25 4.67
C MET A 47 -41.21 -24.57 4.13
N GLU A 48 -41.38 -25.68 4.83
CA GLU A 48 -41.01 -27.04 4.35
C GLU A 48 -41.70 -27.41 3.06
N ASN A 49 -42.99 -27.01 2.90
CA ASN A 49 -43.74 -27.19 1.69
C ASN A 49 -43.43 -26.16 0.58
N GLY A 50 -42.37 -25.37 0.71
CA GLY A 50 -41.98 -24.32 -0.23
C GLY A 50 -42.91 -23.11 -0.29
N SER A 51 -43.93 -23.04 0.59
CA SER A 51 -44.95 -21.97 0.59
C SER A 51 -44.48 -20.79 1.43
N HIS A 52 -43.31 -20.19 1.12
CA HIS A 52 -42.67 -19.12 1.90
C HIS A 52 -43.53 -17.86 2.06
N ALA A 53 -44.37 -17.55 1.06
CA ALA A 53 -45.33 -16.45 1.12
C ALA A 53 -46.43 -16.71 2.18
N LYS A 54 -46.95 -17.96 2.28
CA LYS A 54 -47.89 -18.35 3.30
C LYS A 54 -47.28 -18.29 4.69
N ALA A 55 -46.04 -18.76 4.87
CA ALA A 55 -45.31 -18.61 6.13
C ALA A 55 -45.19 -17.16 6.57
N THR A 56 -44.81 -16.27 5.63
CA THR A 56 -44.75 -14.82 5.88
C THR A 56 -46.10 -14.26 6.31
N GLN A 57 -47.18 -14.67 5.69
CA GLN A 57 -48.54 -14.23 6.06
C GLN A 57 -48.91 -14.65 7.47
N ILE A 58 -48.70 -15.91 7.85
CA ILE A 58 -48.97 -16.44 9.21
C ILE A 58 -48.20 -15.62 10.25
N LEU A 59 -46.90 -15.42 10.04
CA LEU A 59 -46.01 -14.69 10.98
C LEU A 59 -46.42 -13.22 11.10
N ARG A 60 -46.80 -12.56 10.00
CA ARG A 60 -47.29 -11.16 10.02
C ARG A 60 -48.63 -11.03 10.75
N GLN A 61 -49.52 -11.96 10.58
CA GLN A 61 -50.82 -11.98 11.34
C GLN A 61 -50.55 -12.12 12.82
N PHE A 62 -49.62 -12.99 13.24
CA PHE A 62 -49.22 -13.09 14.64
C PHE A 62 -48.69 -11.75 15.14
N ARG A 63 -47.78 -11.09 14.44
CA ARG A 63 -47.22 -9.78 14.83
C ARG A 63 -48.27 -8.70 15.00
N GLN A 64 -49.28 -8.70 14.13
CA GLN A 64 -50.39 -7.72 14.23
C GLN A 64 -51.28 -8.00 15.44
N ALA A 65 -51.57 -9.27 15.73
CA ALA A 65 -52.40 -9.69 16.86
C ALA A 65 -51.67 -9.54 18.22
N HIS A 66 -50.34 -9.57 18.24
CA HIS A 66 -49.47 -9.55 19.43
C HIS A 66 -48.43 -8.43 19.38
N ALA A 67 -48.85 -7.23 18.97
CA ALA A 67 -47.94 -6.09 18.81
C ALA A 67 -47.27 -5.69 20.13
N ASP A 68 -47.96 -5.84 21.25
CA ASP A 68 -47.48 -5.50 22.59
C ASP A 68 -46.57 -6.57 23.22
N THR A 69 -46.52 -7.77 22.63
CA THR A 69 -45.74 -8.91 23.10
C THR A 69 -44.91 -9.53 21.93
N PRO A 70 -44.01 -8.77 21.31
CA PRO A 70 -43.19 -9.28 20.20
C PRO A 70 -42.29 -10.39 20.69
N HIS A 71 -42.01 -11.36 19.80
CA HIS A 71 -41.17 -12.52 20.12
C HIS A 71 -40.05 -12.71 19.13
N HIS A 72 -38.80 -12.85 19.60
CA HIS A 72 -37.58 -12.92 18.75
C HIS A 72 -37.63 -14.07 17.74
N LEU A 73 -38.17 -15.28 18.12
CA LEU A 73 -38.27 -16.40 17.19
C LEU A 73 -39.25 -16.15 16.06
N VAL A 74 -40.31 -15.37 16.27
CA VAL A 74 -41.25 -14.98 15.21
C VAL A 74 -40.56 -14.04 14.21
N GLU A 75 -39.81 -13.06 14.73
CA GLU A 75 -39.01 -12.16 13.88
C GLU A 75 -37.92 -12.92 13.10
N PHE A 76 -37.19 -13.84 13.77
CA PHE A 76 -36.18 -14.67 13.14
C PHE A 76 -36.78 -15.53 12.01
N THR A 77 -37.90 -16.22 12.26
CA THR A 77 -38.55 -17.08 11.27
C THR A 77 -39.14 -16.27 10.11
N LEU A 78 -39.61 -15.06 10.38
CA LEU A 78 -40.09 -14.13 9.35
C LEU A 78 -38.93 -13.66 8.46
N GLY A 79 -37.78 -13.34 9.06
CA GLY A 79 -36.54 -13.06 8.33
C GLY A 79 -36.14 -14.22 7.41
N ASN A 80 -36.17 -15.45 7.91
CA ASN A 80 -35.87 -16.65 7.12
C ASN A 80 -36.84 -16.83 5.94
N ALA A 81 -38.16 -16.69 6.20
CA ALA A 81 -39.17 -16.83 5.14
C ALA A 81 -39.04 -15.75 4.05
N LEU A 82 -38.63 -14.54 4.42
CA LEU A 82 -38.37 -13.45 3.47
C LEU A 82 -37.06 -13.66 2.70
N SER A 83 -36.01 -14.15 3.36
CA SER A 83 -34.74 -14.51 2.70
C SER A 83 -34.99 -15.59 1.64
N MET A 84 -35.78 -16.63 1.93
CA MET A 84 -36.15 -17.67 0.98
C MET A 84 -37.01 -17.14 -0.18
N GLN A 85 -37.68 -16.00 -0.02
CA GLN A 85 -38.37 -15.28 -1.09
C GLN A 85 -37.48 -14.34 -1.89
N ASN A 86 -36.18 -14.36 -1.67
CA ASN A 86 -35.20 -13.43 -2.26
C ASN A 86 -35.49 -11.96 -1.96
N LYS A 87 -35.91 -11.67 -0.69
CA LYS A 87 -36.18 -10.33 -0.17
C LYS A 87 -35.22 -9.99 0.96
N PRO A 88 -33.90 -9.89 0.68
CA PRO A 88 -32.89 -9.76 1.75
C PRO A 88 -32.99 -8.45 2.51
N LYS A 89 -33.44 -7.34 1.90
CA LYS A 89 -33.65 -6.06 2.61
C LYS A 89 -34.73 -6.17 3.69
N ASP A 90 -35.84 -6.85 3.36
CA ASP A 90 -36.90 -7.05 4.32
C ASP A 90 -36.46 -8.03 5.43
N ALA A 91 -35.76 -9.11 5.03
CA ALA A 91 -35.23 -10.08 5.99
C ALA A 91 -34.27 -9.42 7.00
N LEU A 92 -33.43 -8.50 6.54
CA LEU A 92 -32.48 -7.76 7.39
C LEU A 92 -33.18 -7.06 8.54
N LEU A 93 -34.29 -6.34 8.27
CA LEU A 93 -35.07 -5.64 9.28
C LEU A 93 -35.61 -6.59 10.35
N HIS A 94 -36.04 -7.77 9.96
CA HIS A 94 -36.56 -8.78 10.89
C HIS A 94 -35.45 -9.45 11.70
N TYR A 95 -34.27 -9.68 11.14
CA TYR A 95 -33.11 -10.15 11.90
C TYR A 95 -32.61 -9.09 12.88
N GLN A 96 -32.60 -7.81 12.49
CA GLN A 96 -32.28 -6.72 13.43
C GLN A 96 -33.27 -6.72 14.60
N ARG A 97 -34.57 -6.80 14.31
CA ARG A 97 -35.57 -6.84 15.36
C ARG A 97 -35.45 -8.06 16.26
N CYS A 98 -35.10 -9.22 15.70
CA CYS A 98 -34.83 -10.44 16.46
C CYS A 98 -33.68 -10.21 17.47
N THR A 99 -32.56 -9.61 17.03
CA THR A 99 -31.40 -9.34 17.90
C THR A 99 -31.61 -8.23 18.92
N GLU A 100 -32.55 -7.32 18.67
CA GLU A 100 -33.01 -6.32 19.66
C GLU A 100 -33.83 -6.96 20.76
N LEU A 101 -34.72 -7.91 20.40
CA LEU A 101 -35.59 -8.59 21.36
C LEU A 101 -34.85 -9.62 22.20
N GLU A 102 -33.85 -10.29 21.61
CA GLU A 102 -33.06 -11.29 22.30
C GLU A 102 -31.56 -11.14 21.88
N PRO A 103 -30.81 -10.31 22.63
CA PRO A 103 -29.41 -10.00 22.30
C PRO A 103 -28.44 -11.20 22.39
N ASP A 104 -28.83 -12.26 23.06
CA ASP A 104 -28.02 -13.47 23.23
C ASP A 104 -28.41 -14.61 22.24
N TYR A 105 -29.34 -14.34 21.33
CA TYR A 105 -29.76 -15.31 20.32
C TYR A 105 -28.78 -15.33 19.14
N ALA A 106 -27.75 -16.18 19.23
CA ALA A 106 -26.70 -16.28 18.23
C ALA A 106 -27.18 -16.49 16.78
N PRO A 107 -28.20 -17.33 16.48
CA PRO A 107 -28.68 -17.50 15.11
C PRO A 107 -29.23 -16.20 14.49
N GLY A 108 -29.85 -15.32 15.29
CA GLY A 108 -30.31 -14.00 14.83
C GLY A 108 -29.15 -13.14 14.35
N TRP A 109 -28.09 -13.06 15.13
CA TRP A 109 -26.87 -12.33 14.76
C TRP A 109 -26.18 -12.92 13.55
N GLN A 110 -26.11 -14.26 13.45
CA GLN A 110 -25.49 -14.94 12.31
C GLN A 110 -26.20 -14.60 11.00
N ASN A 111 -27.55 -14.70 10.97
CA ASN A 111 -28.32 -14.40 9.77
C ASN A 111 -28.30 -12.90 9.45
N LEU A 112 -28.31 -12.03 10.49
CA LEU A 112 -28.11 -10.59 10.32
C LEU A 112 -26.79 -10.29 9.62
N GLY A 113 -25.69 -10.86 10.13
CA GLY A 113 -24.35 -10.65 9.58
C GLY A 113 -24.22 -11.14 8.15
N LYS A 114 -24.74 -12.34 7.85
CA LYS A 114 -24.74 -12.88 6.50
C LYS A 114 -25.55 -12.02 5.53
N THR A 115 -26.77 -11.64 5.94
CA THR A 115 -27.63 -10.81 5.08
C THR A 115 -27.05 -9.42 4.85
N ALA A 116 -26.39 -8.84 5.86
CA ALA A 116 -25.70 -7.57 5.75
C ALA A 116 -24.52 -7.66 4.77
N LEU A 117 -23.74 -8.76 4.77
CA LEU A 117 -22.68 -9.01 3.77
C LEU A 117 -23.25 -9.07 2.36
N ASP A 118 -24.32 -9.82 2.16
CA ASP A 118 -24.98 -9.96 0.85
C ASP A 118 -25.49 -8.61 0.32
N LEU A 119 -25.88 -7.71 1.20
CA LEU A 119 -26.35 -6.36 0.87
C LEU A 119 -25.23 -5.31 0.80
N GLY A 120 -23.99 -5.66 1.14
CA GLY A 120 -22.84 -4.75 1.15
C GLY A 120 -22.79 -3.81 2.37
N ASP A 121 -23.63 -4.04 3.41
CA ASP A 121 -23.54 -3.32 4.68
C ASP A 121 -22.44 -3.96 5.55
N HIS A 122 -21.19 -3.67 5.17
CA HIS A 122 -20.01 -4.26 5.81
C HIS A 122 -19.87 -3.87 7.29
N PRO A 123 -20.13 -2.61 7.72
CA PRO A 123 -20.07 -2.26 9.13
C PRO A 123 -21.08 -3.03 9.99
N LEU A 124 -22.31 -3.23 9.51
CA LEU A 124 -23.31 -4.02 10.21
C LEU A 124 -22.91 -5.51 10.24
N ALA A 125 -22.43 -6.03 9.12
CA ALA A 125 -21.95 -7.40 9.01
C ALA A 125 -20.83 -7.69 10.01
N GLY A 126 -19.82 -6.80 10.08
CA GLY A 126 -18.70 -6.94 11.00
C GLY A 126 -19.18 -7.01 12.47
N ARG A 127 -20.08 -6.11 12.88
CA ARG A 127 -20.65 -6.13 14.23
C ARG A 127 -21.44 -7.41 14.52
N ALA A 128 -22.30 -7.81 13.59
CA ALA A 128 -23.15 -8.97 13.78
C ALA A 128 -22.34 -10.29 13.84
N LEU A 129 -21.38 -10.47 12.97
CA LEU A 129 -20.50 -11.65 12.96
C LEU A 129 -19.59 -11.68 14.20
N THR A 130 -19.10 -10.53 14.66
CA THR A 130 -18.33 -10.45 15.92
C THR A 130 -19.19 -10.92 17.09
N ARG A 131 -20.45 -10.45 17.19
CA ARG A 131 -21.35 -10.89 18.24
C ARG A 131 -21.68 -12.38 18.16
N THR A 132 -21.87 -12.91 16.95
CA THR A 132 -22.05 -14.36 16.74
C THR A 132 -20.85 -15.14 17.26
N TYR A 133 -19.63 -14.70 16.97
CA TYR A 133 -18.40 -15.33 17.47
C TYR A 133 -18.33 -15.32 19.00
N GLU A 134 -18.67 -14.20 19.64
CA GLU A 134 -18.70 -14.07 21.09
C GLU A 134 -19.68 -15.04 21.73
N LEU A 135 -20.93 -15.09 21.22
CA LEU A 135 -21.99 -15.97 21.71
C LEU A 135 -21.68 -17.45 21.45
N GLY A 136 -20.94 -17.76 20.38
CA GLY A 136 -20.46 -19.11 20.08
C GLY A 136 -19.29 -19.58 20.95
N GLY A 137 -18.93 -18.84 22.00
CA GLY A 137 -17.86 -19.20 22.94
C GLY A 137 -16.46 -18.99 22.37
N LYS A 138 -16.32 -18.15 21.33
CA LYS A 138 -15.04 -17.73 20.74
C LYS A 138 -14.20 -18.90 20.14
N LYS A 139 -14.87 -19.90 19.58
CA LYS A 139 -14.22 -21.11 19.08
C LYS A 139 -14.07 -21.14 17.56
N ASP A 140 -14.96 -20.47 16.82
CA ASP A 140 -14.97 -20.47 15.36
C ASP A 140 -14.04 -19.37 14.83
N HIS A 141 -12.78 -19.74 14.55
CA HIS A 141 -11.77 -18.81 14.07
C HIS A 141 -12.04 -18.33 12.63
N ASP A 142 -12.72 -19.12 11.81
CA ASP A 142 -13.09 -18.70 10.44
C ASP A 142 -14.21 -17.66 10.49
N LEU A 143 -15.16 -17.79 11.40
CA LEU A 143 -16.17 -16.77 11.67
C LEU A 143 -15.54 -15.46 12.16
N LEU A 144 -14.56 -15.54 13.07
CA LEU A 144 -13.82 -14.37 13.53
C LEU A 144 -13.09 -13.68 12.36
N PHE A 145 -12.49 -14.46 11.47
CA PHE A 145 -11.84 -13.90 10.28
C PHE A 145 -12.85 -13.19 9.36
N HIS A 146 -14.03 -13.78 9.13
CA HIS A 146 -15.09 -13.14 8.34
C HIS A 146 -15.58 -11.84 8.98
N ALA A 147 -15.69 -11.79 10.31
CA ALA A 147 -16.03 -10.56 11.03
C ALA A 147 -14.96 -9.47 10.83
N CYS A 148 -13.67 -9.84 10.94
CA CYS A 148 -12.56 -8.93 10.70
C CYS A 148 -12.54 -8.44 9.24
N ALA A 149 -12.75 -9.32 8.27
CA ALA A 149 -12.82 -8.97 6.85
C ALA A 149 -13.96 -7.98 6.57
N ALA A 150 -15.13 -8.20 7.19
CA ALA A 150 -16.25 -7.28 7.08
C ALA A 150 -15.91 -5.89 7.66
N HIS A 151 -15.25 -5.83 8.83
CA HIS A 151 -14.77 -4.56 9.39
C HIS A 151 -13.76 -3.85 8.49
N ILE A 152 -12.85 -4.59 7.83
CA ILE A 152 -11.90 -4.00 6.87
C ILE A 152 -12.63 -3.43 5.66
N LEU A 153 -13.60 -4.16 5.10
CA LEU A 153 -14.40 -3.71 3.96
C LEU A 153 -15.28 -2.50 4.30
N GLY A 154 -15.65 -2.36 5.57
CA GLY A 154 -16.40 -1.23 6.10
C GLY A 154 -15.54 -0.06 6.59
N ASP A 155 -14.25 -0.01 6.22
CA ASP A 155 -13.28 1.02 6.64
C ASP A 155 -13.12 1.13 8.17
N GLU A 156 -13.43 0.07 8.90
CA GLU A 156 -13.34 -0.02 10.37
C GLU A 156 -12.08 -0.82 10.81
N ALA A 157 -10.93 -0.57 10.20
CA ALA A 157 -9.67 -1.32 10.41
C ALA A 157 -9.29 -1.51 11.89
N LYS A 158 -9.57 -0.52 12.74
CA LYS A 158 -9.32 -0.61 14.20
C LYS A 158 -10.12 -1.73 14.87
N LYS A 159 -11.34 -2.00 14.41
CA LYS A 159 -12.18 -3.07 14.98
C LYS A 159 -11.71 -4.45 14.57
N ALA A 160 -11.09 -4.58 13.40
CA ALA A 160 -10.52 -5.85 12.94
C ALA A 160 -9.21 -6.22 13.66
N LEU A 161 -8.46 -5.24 14.17
CA LEU A 161 -7.09 -5.42 14.63
C LEU A 161 -6.95 -6.50 15.70
N SER A 162 -7.70 -6.43 16.78
CA SER A 162 -7.57 -7.37 17.90
C SER A 162 -7.93 -8.81 17.51
N GLY A 163 -8.92 -8.99 16.65
CA GLY A 163 -9.31 -10.29 16.11
C GLY A 163 -8.20 -10.90 15.24
N LEU A 164 -7.61 -10.11 14.37
CA LEU A 164 -6.51 -10.55 13.50
C LEU A 164 -5.23 -10.83 14.30
N GLU A 165 -4.88 -10.00 15.27
CA GLU A 165 -3.75 -10.28 16.19
C GLU A 165 -3.98 -11.58 16.97
N HIS A 166 -5.21 -11.87 17.40
CA HIS A 166 -5.54 -13.17 18.03
C HIS A 166 -5.34 -14.34 17.05
N LEU A 167 -5.91 -14.26 15.84
CA LEU A 167 -5.81 -15.29 14.82
C LEU A 167 -4.36 -15.61 14.41
N THR A 168 -3.49 -14.58 14.40
CA THR A 168 -2.09 -14.73 13.97
C THR A 168 -1.09 -14.95 15.10
N SER A 169 -1.55 -14.91 16.36
CA SER A 169 -0.69 -15.08 17.55
C SER A 169 -0.22 -16.50 17.81
N GLY A 170 -0.69 -17.49 17.06
CA GLY A 170 -0.50 -18.92 17.33
C GLY A 170 -1.52 -19.51 18.33
N LYS A 171 -2.29 -18.70 19.04
CA LYS A 171 -3.33 -19.17 19.99
C LYS A 171 -4.53 -19.82 19.28
N ALA A 172 -4.78 -19.40 18.05
CA ALA A 172 -5.81 -19.96 17.18
C ALA A 172 -5.32 -21.13 16.31
N GLY A 173 -4.14 -21.66 16.58
CA GLY A 173 -3.41 -22.63 15.76
C GLY A 173 -2.39 -21.97 14.85
N GLN A 174 -1.93 -22.68 13.83
CA GLN A 174 -0.98 -22.14 12.86
C GLN A 174 -1.65 -21.02 12.05
N PRO A 175 -1.05 -19.83 11.96
CA PRO A 175 -1.62 -18.71 11.19
C PRO A 175 -1.82 -19.07 9.71
N LYS A 176 -3.03 -18.80 9.20
CA LYS A 176 -3.33 -18.97 7.79
C LYS A 176 -2.85 -17.73 6.99
N THR A 177 -2.37 -17.92 5.76
CA THR A 177 -1.91 -16.82 4.90
C THR A 177 -2.93 -15.67 4.76
N PRO A 178 -4.24 -15.91 4.52
CA PRO A 178 -5.22 -14.83 4.44
C PRO A 178 -5.34 -14.00 5.73
N TRP A 179 -5.09 -14.60 6.91
CA TRP A 179 -5.12 -13.87 8.19
C TRP A 179 -3.95 -12.90 8.31
N LEU A 180 -2.75 -13.35 7.88
CA LEU A 180 -1.53 -12.54 7.88
C LEU A 180 -1.63 -11.39 6.88
N GLU A 181 -2.17 -11.64 5.69
CA GLU A 181 -2.42 -10.61 4.66
C GLU A 181 -3.41 -9.55 5.16
N ALA A 182 -4.52 -9.97 5.79
CA ALA A 182 -5.49 -9.06 6.37
C ALA A 182 -4.88 -8.23 7.51
N LEU A 183 -4.09 -8.85 8.40
CA LEU A 183 -3.38 -8.15 9.47
C LEU A 183 -2.37 -7.14 8.92
N LEU A 184 -1.61 -7.54 7.90
CA LEU A 184 -0.66 -6.66 7.23
C LEU A 184 -1.37 -5.42 6.65
N LYS A 185 -2.49 -5.63 5.95
CA LYS A 185 -3.32 -4.53 5.44
C LYS A 185 -3.76 -3.60 6.57
N VAL A 186 -4.30 -4.15 7.66
CA VAL A 186 -4.75 -3.36 8.82
C VAL A 186 -3.61 -2.56 9.44
N TYR A 187 -2.42 -3.15 9.60
CA TYR A 187 -1.27 -2.40 10.10
C TYR A 187 -0.88 -1.25 9.18
N LEU A 188 -0.94 -1.45 7.86
CA LEU A 188 -0.64 -0.39 6.88
C LEU A 188 -1.69 0.72 6.90
N ASP A 189 -2.98 0.37 6.95
CA ASP A 189 -4.09 1.33 7.02
C ASP A 189 -4.03 2.18 8.31
N LEU A 190 -3.52 1.60 9.40
CA LEU A 190 -3.33 2.28 10.70
C LEU A 190 -1.96 2.98 10.85
N GLY A 191 -1.10 2.95 9.83
CA GLY A 191 0.24 3.54 9.87
C GLY A 191 1.21 2.80 10.83
N GLN A 192 0.92 1.55 11.20
CA GLN A 192 1.75 0.73 12.10
C GLN A 192 2.85 -0.02 11.32
N GLU A 193 3.64 0.70 10.53
CA GLU A 193 4.60 0.13 9.58
C GLU A 193 5.64 -0.81 10.23
N LYS A 194 6.06 -0.54 11.48
CA LYS A 194 6.99 -1.45 12.19
C LYS A 194 6.37 -2.82 12.46
N LYS A 195 5.08 -2.87 12.78
CA LYS A 195 4.38 -4.15 12.97
C LYS A 195 4.15 -4.84 11.62
N ALA A 196 3.80 -4.07 10.59
CA ALA A 196 3.66 -4.58 9.22
C ALA A 196 4.96 -5.26 8.74
N ALA A 197 6.12 -4.62 8.93
CA ALA A 197 7.41 -5.20 8.56
C ALA A 197 7.69 -6.52 9.30
N ARG A 198 7.44 -6.59 10.61
CA ARG A 198 7.61 -7.84 11.39
C ARG A 198 6.68 -8.96 10.91
N THR A 199 5.45 -8.62 10.53
CA THR A 199 4.51 -9.61 9.98
C THR A 199 5.06 -10.16 8.65
N LEU A 200 5.59 -9.29 7.79
CA LEU A 200 6.23 -9.69 6.53
C LEU A 200 7.46 -10.56 6.77
N ASP A 201 8.33 -10.21 7.72
CA ASP A 201 9.49 -11.04 8.09
C ASP A 201 9.04 -12.47 8.47
N GLY A 202 7.96 -12.59 9.26
CA GLY A 202 7.37 -13.88 9.62
C GLY A 202 6.79 -14.64 8.43
N MET A 203 6.13 -13.96 7.49
CA MET A 203 5.61 -14.56 6.26
C MET A 203 6.74 -15.05 5.35
N LEU A 204 7.79 -14.25 5.20
CA LEU A 204 8.97 -14.58 4.39
C LEU A 204 9.82 -15.71 5.00
N ALA A 205 9.80 -15.87 6.32
CA ALA A 205 10.45 -17.02 6.96
C ALA A 205 9.77 -18.35 6.57
N ASN A 206 8.47 -18.34 6.25
CA ASN A 206 7.73 -19.51 5.78
C ASN A 206 7.74 -19.68 4.27
N ASP A 207 7.73 -18.59 3.51
CA ASP A 207 7.73 -18.56 2.04
C ASP A 207 8.69 -17.49 1.53
N GLY A 208 9.99 -17.79 1.61
CA GLY A 208 11.06 -16.88 1.17
C GLY A 208 11.10 -16.66 -0.35
N ASN A 209 10.38 -17.47 -1.14
CA ASN A 209 10.33 -17.35 -2.59
C ASN A 209 9.21 -16.43 -3.09
N ASN A 210 8.47 -15.80 -2.21
CA ASN A 210 7.39 -14.88 -2.58
C ASN A 210 7.93 -13.48 -2.88
N ALA A 211 8.17 -13.20 -4.16
CA ALA A 211 8.72 -11.93 -4.62
C ALA A 211 7.87 -10.72 -4.20
N GLU A 212 6.54 -10.82 -4.23
CA GLU A 212 5.66 -9.70 -3.85
C GLU A 212 5.79 -9.29 -2.38
N LEU A 213 6.04 -10.26 -1.48
CA LEU A 213 6.30 -9.97 -0.08
C LEU A 213 7.63 -9.21 0.10
N TRP A 214 8.69 -9.59 -0.64
CA TRP A 214 9.97 -8.89 -0.64
C TRP A 214 9.83 -7.45 -1.14
N LYS A 215 9.09 -7.26 -2.23
CA LYS A 215 8.78 -5.92 -2.76
C LYS A 215 8.05 -5.06 -1.73
N LEU A 216 7.03 -5.61 -1.08
CA LEU A 216 6.27 -4.89 -0.06
C LEU A 216 7.13 -4.55 1.16
N LEU A 217 7.97 -5.49 1.62
CA LEU A 217 8.91 -5.25 2.70
C LEU A 217 9.88 -4.12 2.35
N ALA A 218 10.45 -4.14 1.14
CA ALA A 218 11.34 -3.10 0.66
C ALA A 218 10.67 -1.72 0.66
N GLN A 219 9.42 -1.63 0.22
CA GLN A 219 8.67 -0.37 0.20
C GLN A 219 8.39 0.16 1.61
N ILE A 220 8.04 -0.71 2.56
CA ILE A 220 7.80 -0.33 3.96
C ILE A 220 9.10 0.17 4.60
N GLN A 221 10.20 -0.56 4.41
CA GLN A 221 11.52 -0.19 4.95
C GLN A 221 12.02 1.15 4.37
N ALA A 222 11.74 1.43 3.08
CA ALA A 222 12.05 2.72 2.47
C ALA A 222 11.29 3.87 3.16
N ARG A 223 10.01 3.69 3.47
CA ARG A 223 9.21 4.70 4.21
C ARG A 223 9.72 4.94 5.63
N GLN A 224 10.30 3.91 6.24
CA GLN A 224 10.93 4.00 7.57
C GLN A 224 12.33 4.61 7.51
N ASN A 225 12.82 5.05 6.33
CA ASN A 225 14.18 5.51 6.08
C ASN A 225 15.25 4.43 6.34
N GLU A 226 14.86 3.16 6.42
CA GLU A 226 15.76 2.03 6.57
C GLU A 226 16.32 1.60 5.20
N TYR A 227 16.95 2.53 4.47
CA TYR A 227 17.32 2.38 3.06
C TYR A 227 18.20 1.17 2.76
N ARG A 228 19.11 0.80 3.69
CA ARG A 228 19.96 -0.40 3.51
C ARG A 228 19.15 -1.69 3.52
N LYS A 229 18.20 -1.81 4.44
CA LYS A 229 17.31 -2.98 4.51
C LYS A 229 16.38 -3.02 3.28
N SER A 230 15.82 -1.87 2.92
CA SER A 230 15.00 -1.72 1.73
C SER A 230 15.73 -2.21 0.47
N LEU A 231 16.99 -1.81 0.29
CA LEU A 231 17.81 -2.26 -0.83
C LEU A 231 18.04 -3.77 -0.82
N ALA A 232 18.35 -4.36 0.34
CA ALA A 232 18.53 -5.80 0.45
C ALA A 232 17.26 -6.56 0.02
N ALA A 233 16.08 -6.08 0.44
CA ALA A 233 14.82 -6.67 0.02
C ALA A 233 14.54 -6.46 -1.49
N TRP A 234 14.91 -5.29 -2.04
CA TRP A 234 14.82 -5.02 -3.49
C TRP A 234 15.77 -5.91 -4.30
N GLU A 235 17.00 -6.14 -3.83
CA GLU A 235 17.97 -7.03 -4.50
C GLU A 235 17.43 -8.48 -4.56
N ILE A 236 16.80 -8.96 -3.48
CA ILE A 236 16.17 -10.29 -3.47
C ILE A 236 14.99 -10.33 -4.46
N TYR A 237 14.10 -9.33 -4.41
CA TYR A 237 12.99 -9.22 -5.36
C TYR A 237 13.47 -9.28 -6.81
N THR A 238 14.50 -8.49 -7.16
CA THR A 238 15.03 -8.41 -8.53
C THR A 238 15.79 -9.65 -8.96
N SER A 239 16.25 -10.49 -8.04
CA SER A 239 16.81 -11.80 -8.36
C SER A 239 15.76 -12.81 -8.83
N MET A 240 14.50 -12.60 -8.42
CA MET A 240 13.35 -13.45 -8.78
C MET A 240 12.51 -12.85 -9.92
N HIS A 241 12.53 -11.54 -10.09
CA HIS A 241 11.71 -10.79 -11.03
C HIS A 241 12.50 -9.76 -11.80
N GLN A 242 12.16 -9.59 -13.07
CA GLN A 242 12.76 -8.54 -13.88
C GLN A 242 12.19 -7.17 -13.47
N PRO A 243 13.00 -6.24 -12.91
CA PRO A 243 12.51 -4.98 -12.40
C PRO A 243 12.00 -4.07 -13.53
N THR A 244 10.99 -3.28 -13.23
CA THR A 244 10.50 -2.20 -14.10
C THR A 244 11.47 -1.02 -14.12
N PRO A 245 11.41 -0.13 -15.11
CA PRO A 245 12.24 1.08 -15.12
C PRO A 245 12.03 1.95 -13.86
N GLU A 246 10.81 2.04 -13.37
CA GLU A 246 10.46 2.79 -12.16
C GLU A 246 11.10 2.19 -10.91
N GLU A 247 11.14 0.87 -10.80
CA GLU A 247 11.80 0.15 -9.70
C GLU A 247 13.31 0.33 -9.75
N LEU A 248 13.90 0.28 -10.93
CA LEU A 248 15.33 0.56 -11.12
C LEU A 248 15.68 2.01 -10.71
N VAL A 249 14.83 2.98 -11.06
CA VAL A 249 15.01 4.37 -10.62
C VAL A 249 14.96 4.48 -9.10
N LEU A 250 13.99 3.82 -8.48
CA LEU A 250 13.87 3.79 -7.01
C LEU A 250 15.11 3.18 -6.36
N MET A 251 15.60 2.05 -6.88
CA MET A 251 16.84 1.43 -6.37
C MET A 251 18.03 2.38 -6.52
N GLY A 252 18.16 3.05 -7.67
CA GLY A 252 19.17 4.08 -7.88
C GLY A 252 19.10 5.22 -6.87
N ASP A 253 17.89 5.70 -6.55
CA ASP A 253 17.66 6.74 -5.55
C ASP A 253 18.08 6.26 -4.14
N LEU A 254 17.76 5.00 -3.81
CA LEU A 254 18.16 4.39 -2.54
C LEU A 254 19.69 4.20 -2.44
N TYR A 255 20.34 3.71 -3.50
CA TYR A 255 21.79 3.61 -3.53
C TYR A 255 22.48 4.98 -3.36
N ALA A 256 21.96 6.01 -4.02
CA ALA A 256 22.45 7.36 -3.85
C ALA A 256 22.30 7.86 -2.40
N ALA A 257 21.14 7.59 -1.80
CA ALA A 257 20.85 7.98 -0.41
C ALA A 257 21.79 7.32 0.63
N ILE A 258 22.22 6.07 0.37
CA ILE A 258 23.16 5.38 1.28
C ILE A 258 24.64 5.60 0.93
N GLY A 259 24.94 6.50 -0.03
CA GLY A 259 26.30 6.85 -0.43
C GLY A 259 27.01 5.81 -1.29
N VAL A 260 26.29 5.07 -2.12
CA VAL A 260 26.83 4.10 -3.10
C VAL A 260 26.54 4.57 -4.53
N PRO A 261 27.12 5.71 -4.97
CA PRO A 261 26.74 6.37 -6.21
C PRO A 261 27.09 5.57 -7.47
N ALA A 262 28.07 4.67 -7.42
CA ALA A 262 28.37 3.80 -8.56
C ALA A 262 27.22 2.85 -8.91
N LYS A 263 26.62 2.21 -7.89
CA LYS A 263 25.42 1.38 -8.06
C LYS A 263 24.17 2.18 -8.42
N ALA A 264 24.08 3.42 -7.93
CA ALA A 264 23.02 4.34 -8.35
C ALA A 264 23.11 4.62 -9.86
N ALA A 265 24.30 4.92 -10.38
CA ALA A 265 24.50 5.15 -11.80
C ALA A 265 24.14 3.93 -12.65
N GLU A 266 24.58 2.73 -12.26
CA GLU A 266 24.25 1.46 -12.92
C GLU A 266 22.74 1.24 -12.98
N SER A 267 22.04 1.47 -11.87
CA SER A 267 20.57 1.32 -11.80
C SER A 267 19.88 2.29 -12.75
N TYR A 268 20.34 3.54 -12.84
CA TYR A 268 19.80 4.54 -13.76
C TYR A 268 20.14 4.22 -15.23
N GLU A 269 21.32 3.69 -15.52
CA GLU A 269 21.69 3.22 -16.86
C GLU A 269 20.72 2.13 -17.33
N HIS A 270 20.47 1.11 -16.49
CA HIS A 270 19.53 0.03 -16.81
C HIS A 270 18.09 0.54 -17.01
N ALA A 271 17.66 1.53 -16.23
CA ALA A 271 16.34 2.14 -16.39
C ALA A 271 16.22 2.90 -17.72
N LEU A 272 17.29 3.63 -18.12
CA LEU A 272 17.34 4.41 -19.35
C LEU A 272 17.26 3.58 -20.62
N VAL A 273 17.75 2.34 -20.59
CA VAL A 273 17.64 1.39 -21.73
C VAL A 273 16.18 1.16 -22.12
N ARG A 274 15.28 1.17 -21.13
CA ARG A 274 13.85 0.88 -21.33
C ARG A 274 12.97 2.13 -21.37
N LYS A 275 13.37 3.19 -20.67
CA LYS A 275 12.61 4.43 -20.57
C LYS A 275 13.53 5.63 -20.56
N ASP A 276 13.64 6.28 -21.72
CA ASP A 276 14.45 7.49 -21.85
C ASP A 276 13.72 8.69 -21.22
N CYS A 277 14.37 9.34 -20.28
CA CYS A 277 13.81 10.48 -19.55
C CYS A 277 14.93 11.50 -19.25
N PRO A 278 14.78 12.79 -19.61
CA PRO A 278 15.80 13.81 -19.35
C PRO A 278 16.23 13.93 -17.89
N LYS A 279 15.27 13.88 -16.96
CA LYS A 279 15.57 13.93 -15.52
C LYS A 279 16.40 12.72 -15.07
N LEU A 280 16.14 11.55 -15.63
CA LEU A 280 16.89 10.34 -15.30
C LEU A 280 18.30 10.40 -15.81
N ARG A 281 18.55 10.98 -17.00
CA ARG A 281 19.90 11.24 -17.52
C ARG A 281 20.70 12.16 -16.60
N GLU A 282 20.07 13.23 -16.09
CA GLU A 282 20.71 14.11 -15.12
C GLU A 282 21.05 13.39 -13.83
N LYS A 283 20.15 12.53 -13.30
CA LYS A 283 20.44 11.68 -12.13
C LYS A 283 21.63 10.76 -12.38
N MET A 284 21.71 10.11 -13.53
CA MET A 284 22.80 9.23 -13.92
C MET A 284 24.13 9.99 -13.98
N VAL A 285 24.17 11.14 -14.66
CA VAL A 285 25.38 11.98 -14.75
C VAL A 285 25.84 12.42 -13.37
N ASN A 286 24.91 12.85 -12.51
CA ASN A 286 25.23 13.24 -11.12
C ASN A 286 25.73 12.07 -10.28
N ALA A 287 25.20 10.86 -10.49
CA ALA A 287 25.65 9.66 -9.82
C ALA A 287 27.09 9.28 -10.25
N HIS A 288 27.43 9.35 -11.55
CA HIS A 288 28.80 9.18 -12.02
C HIS A 288 29.76 10.23 -11.46
N LEU A 289 29.30 11.49 -11.34
CA LEU A 289 30.10 12.55 -10.73
C LEU A 289 30.37 12.27 -9.25
N ALA A 290 29.34 11.87 -8.51
CA ALA A 290 29.49 11.48 -7.10
C ALA A 290 30.36 10.22 -6.91
N ALA A 291 30.34 9.32 -7.88
CA ALA A 291 31.21 8.12 -7.95
C ALA A 291 32.65 8.44 -8.33
N ARG A 292 33.00 9.71 -8.59
CA ARG A 292 34.31 10.15 -9.07
C ARG A 292 34.78 9.41 -10.32
N ASN A 293 33.87 9.22 -11.27
CA ASN A 293 34.17 8.62 -12.57
C ASN A 293 34.05 9.66 -13.69
N PRO A 294 35.05 10.54 -13.84
CA PRO A 294 34.95 11.67 -14.77
C PRO A 294 34.82 11.25 -16.22
N ALA A 295 35.43 10.11 -16.64
CA ALA A 295 35.28 9.61 -18.01
C ALA A 295 33.80 9.26 -18.32
N LYS A 296 33.11 8.58 -17.39
CA LYS A 296 31.69 8.23 -17.53
C LYS A 296 30.79 9.47 -17.46
N VAL A 297 31.16 10.49 -16.68
CA VAL A 297 30.45 11.79 -16.68
C VAL A 297 30.51 12.43 -18.06
N VAL A 298 31.69 12.52 -18.68
CA VAL A 298 31.85 13.14 -20.00
C VAL A 298 31.02 12.39 -21.06
N GLU A 299 31.09 11.06 -21.09
CA GLU A 299 30.35 10.22 -22.03
C GLU A 299 28.84 10.43 -21.88
N SER A 300 28.33 10.29 -20.63
CA SER A 300 26.91 10.36 -20.34
C SER A 300 26.35 11.78 -20.49
N ALA A 301 27.12 12.80 -20.10
CA ALA A 301 26.72 14.19 -20.24
C ALA A 301 26.63 14.61 -21.72
N LYS A 302 27.60 14.21 -22.58
CA LYS A 302 27.50 14.45 -24.04
C LYS A 302 26.19 13.89 -24.61
N THR A 303 25.85 12.67 -24.27
CA THR A 303 24.61 12.04 -24.72
C THR A 303 23.36 12.78 -24.21
N ALA A 304 23.38 13.19 -22.94
CA ALA A 304 22.27 13.91 -22.34
C ALA A 304 22.08 15.32 -22.93
N ILE A 305 23.17 16.06 -23.14
CA ILE A 305 23.20 17.40 -23.73
C ILE A 305 22.66 17.41 -25.15
N ASN A 306 23.05 16.43 -25.98
CA ASN A 306 22.57 16.31 -27.35
C ASN A 306 21.03 16.11 -27.43
N LYS A 307 20.42 15.53 -26.41
CA LYS A 307 18.95 15.38 -26.37
C LYS A 307 18.26 16.57 -25.76
N ARG A 308 18.78 17.09 -24.67
CA ARG A 308 18.23 18.26 -23.96
C ARG A 308 19.35 18.96 -23.21
N PRO A 309 19.91 20.04 -23.76
CA PRO A 309 20.95 20.79 -23.08
C PRO A 309 20.40 21.46 -21.80
N SER A 310 21.18 21.40 -20.72
CA SER A 310 20.92 22.15 -19.48
C SER A 310 22.24 22.68 -18.91
N GLY A 311 22.17 23.82 -18.21
CA GLY A 311 23.33 24.40 -17.52
C GLY A 311 24.00 23.44 -16.54
N ALA A 312 23.18 22.62 -15.84
CA ALA A 312 23.65 21.59 -14.89
C ALA A 312 24.47 20.48 -15.58
N LEU A 313 24.03 19.99 -16.75
CA LEU A 313 24.75 18.99 -17.51
C LEU A 313 26.08 19.50 -18.03
N TRP A 314 26.10 20.72 -18.57
CA TRP A 314 27.34 21.37 -19.01
C TRP A 314 28.30 21.62 -17.84
N GLN A 315 27.80 22.01 -16.68
CA GLN A 315 28.61 22.19 -15.48
C GLN A 315 29.20 20.87 -14.99
N ALA A 316 28.41 19.78 -14.97
CA ALA A 316 28.90 18.45 -14.62
C ALA A 316 30.02 18.00 -15.59
N MET A 317 29.79 18.17 -16.90
CA MET A 317 30.80 17.86 -17.92
C MET A 317 32.07 18.69 -17.74
N GLY A 318 31.95 20.01 -17.50
CA GLY A 318 33.10 20.89 -17.26
C GLY A 318 33.90 20.47 -16.03
N ARG A 319 33.25 20.08 -14.94
CA ARG A 319 33.94 19.56 -13.74
C ARG A 319 34.69 18.26 -14.03
N ALA A 320 34.08 17.35 -14.76
CA ALA A 320 34.73 16.09 -15.14
C ALA A 320 35.95 16.30 -16.04
N LEU A 321 35.81 17.17 -17.06
CA LEU A 321 36.93 17.53 -17.94
C LEU A 321 38.07 18.23 -17.18
N PHE A 322 37.74 19.07 -16.20
CA PHE A 322 38.72 19.69 -15.33
C PHE A 322 39.50 18.65 -14.49
N GLU A 323 38.80 17.64 -13.95
CA GLU A 323 39.46 16.53 -13.21
C GLU A 323 40.34 15.66 -14.10
N LEU A 324 39.98 15.53 -15.39
CA LEU A 324 40.79 14.84 -16.39
C LEU A 324 42.00 15.66 -16.90
N GLY A 325 42.07 16.95 -16.54
CA GLY A 325 43.13 17.86 -17.02
C GLY A 325 42.87 18.44 -18.39
N GLU A 326 41.69 18.20 -18.98
CA GLU A 326 41.28 18.72 -20.28
C GLU A 326 40.71 20.14 -20.15
N TYR A 327 41.59 21.07 -19.75
CA TYR A 327 41.18 22.42 -19.31
C TYR A 327 40.55 23.29 -20.41
N ASP A 328 40.97 23.13 -21.69
CA ASP A 328 40.34 23.86 -22.80
C ASP A 328 38.90 23.44 -22.98
N GLN A 329 38.63 22.14 -23.06
CA GLN A 329 37.30 21.62 -23.20
C GLN A 329 36.42 21.93 -21.95
N ALA A 330 37.04 21.92 -20.75
CA ALA A 330 36.37 22.30 -19.50
C ALA A 330 35.94 23.77 -19.54
N ALA A 331 36.81 24.67 -20.03
CA ALA A 331 36.48 26.11 -20.17
C ALA A 331 35.28 26.33 -21.11
N ASP A 332 35.21 25.61 -22.21
CA ASP A 332 34.10 25.65 -23.15
C ASP A 332 32.81 25.13 -22.53
N ALA A 333 32.88 24.02 -21.80
CA ALA A 333 31.73 23.45 -21.10
C ALA A 333 31.18 24.42 -20.05
N PHE A 334 32.05 25.10 -19.27
CA PHE A 334 31.63 26.12 -18.32
C PHE A 334 31.07 27.36 -19.01
N ALA A 335 31.56 27.74 -20.19
CA ALA A 335 30.98 28.84 -20.97
C ALA A 335 29.54 28.54 -21.37
N HIS A 336 29.26 27.33 -21.87
CA HIS A 336 27.89 26.89 -22.18
C HIS A 336 26.99 26.84 -20.93
N SER A 337 27.55 26.37 -19.80
CA SER A 337 26.80 26.37 -18.52
C SER A 337 26.39 27.77 -18.11
N ALA A 338 27.31 28.75 -18.21
CA ALA A 338 27.04 30.15 -17.88
C ALA A 338 25.97 30.79 -18.79
N GLN A 339 25.98 30.48 -20.09
CA GLN A 339 24.97 30.95 -21.02
C GLN A 339 23.57 30.44 -20.70
N LEU A 340 23.45 29.15 -20.26
CA LEU A 340 22.17 28.55 -19.94
C LEU A 340 21.70 28.84 -18.52
N ASN A 341 22.60 29.29 -17.64
CA ASN A 341 22.27 29.68 -16.27
C ASN A 341 22.94 31.00 -15.90
N PRO A 342 22.46 32.14 -16.43
CA PRO A 342 23.11 33.44 -16.26
C PRO A 342 23.08 33.99 -14.82
N GLY A 343 22.32 33.37 -13.92
CA GLY A 343 22.26 33.72 -12.50
C GLY A 343 23.35 33.10 -11.64
N ASP A 344 24.17 32.19 -12.16
CA ASP A 344 25.19 31.47 -11.43
C ASP A 344 26.61 31.95 -11.78
N GLY A 345 27.32 32.50 -10.79
CA GLY A 345 28.73 32.92 -10.97
C GLY A 345 29.74 31.77 -11.00
N HIS A 346 29.35 30.58 -10.56
CA HIS A 346 30.27 29.46 -10.42
C HIS A 346 30.86 28.97 -11.77
N PRO A 347 30.09 28.83 -12.85
CA PRO A 347 30.66 28.50 -14.16
C PRO A 347 31.69 29.52 -14.65
N HIS A 348 31.47 30.83 -14.46
CA HIS A 348 32.45 31.87 -14.79
C HIS A 348 33.74 31.72 -13.98
N LEU A 349 33.62 31.45 -12.66
CA LEU A 349 34.76 31.20 -11.79
C LEU A 349 35.57 29.99 -12.26
N MET A 350 34.91 28.87 -12.54
CA MET A 350 35.59 27.66 -13.01
C MET A 350 36.23 27.81 -14.38
N ARG A 351 35.59 28.57 -15.30
CA ARG A 351 36.20 28.96 -16.59
C ARG A 351 37.49 29.74 -16.36
N GLY A 352 37.48 30.66 -15.39
CA GLY A 352 38.70 31.40 -15.01
C GLY A 352 39.79 30.48 -14.48
N TYR A 353 39.45 29.47 -13.63
CA TYR A 353 40.42 28.45 -13.18
C TYR A 353 41.01 27.68 -14.35
N CYS A 354 40.19 27.24 -15.32
CA CYS A 354 40.66 26.55 -16.51
C CYS A 354 41.64 27.42 -17.29
N ALA A 355 41.31 28.69 -17.51
CA ALA A 355 42.12 29.65 -18.23
C ALA A 355 43.48 29.87 -17.58
N LEU A 356 43.55 29.94 -16.25
CA LEU A 356 44.79 30.00 -15.49
C LEU A 356 45.66 28.75 -15.70
N ARG A 357 45.05 27.55 -15.76
CA ARG A 357 45.75 26.27 -15.96
C ARG A 357 46.37 26.17 -17.36
N ILE A 358 45.71 26.72 -18.40
CA ILE A 358 46.25 26.75 -19.76
C ILE A 358 47.09 28.03 -20.06
N LYS A 359 47.28 28.87 -19.06
CA LYS A 359 48.01 30.15 -19.17
C LYS A 359 47.40 31.12 -20.18
N ASN A 360 46.08 31.09 -20.34
CA ASN A 360 45.36 32.03 -21.22
C ASN A 360 44.91 33.22 -20.39
N ARG A 361 45.74 34.28 -20.37
CA ARG A 361 45.54 35.48 -19.57
C ARG A 361 44.21 36.18 -19.89
N ASP A 362 43.92 36.38 -21.18
CA ASP A 362 42.74 37.18 -21.62
C ASP A 362 41.40 36.46 -21.24
N MET A 363 41.38 35.14 -21.45
CA MET A 363 40.23 34.33 -21.02
C MET A 363 40.09 34.36 -19.49
N ALA A 364 41.21 34.28 -18.72
CA ALA A 364 41.17 34.31 -17.28
C ALA A 364 40.61 35.61 -16.75
N LEU A 365 41.14 36.77 -17.25
CA LEU A 365 40.66 38.10 -16.85
C LEU A 365 39.18 38.27 -17.14
N THR A 366 38.73 37.91 -18.37
CA THR A 366 37.35 38.05 -18.77
C THR A 366 36.39 37.21 -17.92
N ALA A 367 36.70 35.93 -17.71
CA ALA A 367 35.86 35.02 -16.94
C ALA A 367 35.80 35.37 -15.45
N LEU A 368 36.94 35.76 -14.86
CA LEU A 368 37.02 36.13 -13.45
C LEU A 368 36.36 37.48 -13.16
N GLU A 369 36.43 38.45 -14.08
CA GLU A 369 35.63 39.68 -13.94
C GLU A 369 34.15 39.40 -13.95
N GLN A 370 33.63 38.54 -14.87
CA GLN A 370 32.23 38.10 -14.83
C GLN A 370 31.90 37.43 -13.49
N ALA A 371 32.72 36.51 -13.00
CA ALA A 371 32.49 35.84 -11.73
C ALA A 371 32.46 36.81 -10.53
N ARG A 372 33.21 37.93 -10.58
CA ARG A 372 33.24 38.94 -9.52
C ARG A 372 31.93 39.67 -9.30
N HIS A 373 31.06 39.74 -10.28
CA HIS A 373 29.73 40.33 -10.16
C HIS A 373 28.76 39.56 -9.27
N PHE A 374 29.01 38.28 -9.05
CA PHE A 374 28.13 37.42 -8.25
C PHE A 374 28.60 37.37 -6.78
N PRO A 375 27.73 37.57 -5.80
CA PRO A 375 28.09 37.57 -4.38
C PRO A 375 28.84 36.31 -3.89
N ASN A 376 28.39 35.14 -4.38
CA ASN A 376 28.94 33.82 -3.99
C ASN A 376 30.35 33.52 -4.56
N THR A 377 30.77 34.20 -5.62
CA THR A 377 32.09 33.97 -6.24
C THR A 377 33.01 35.18 -6.18
N ARG A 378 32.51 36.35 -5.73
CA ARG A 378 33.20 37.63 -5.74
C ARG A 378 34.61 37.59 -5.09
N ALA A 379 34.70 37.04 -3.87
CA ALA A 379 35.93 37.02 -3.15
C ALA A 379 37.00 36.14 -3.80
N GLN A 380 36.61 34.97 -4.28
CA GLN A 380 37.51 34.06 -4.97
C GLN A 380 37.93 34.59 -6.32
N ALA A 381 37.00 35.18 -7.09
CA ALA A 381 37.31 35.80 -8.36
C ALA A 381 38.31 36.96 -8.21
N ALA A 382 38.12 37.82 -7.17
CA ALA A 382 39.03 38.95 -6.91
C ALA A 382 40.46 38.47 -6.56
N ALA A 383 40.56 37.37 -5.82
CA ALA A 383 41.90 36.79 -5.49
C ALA A 383 42.56 36.21 -6.77
N LEU A 384 41.84 35.53 -7.61
CA LEU A 384 42.36 34.92 -8.84
C LEU A 384 42.69 35.96 -9.93
N LEU A 385 41.99 37.11 -9.95
CA LEU A 385 42.32 38.21 -10.85
C LEU A 385 43.72 38.76 -10.63
N LYS A 386 44.19 38.79 -9.37
CA LYS A 386 45.59 39.17 -9.04
C LYS A 386 46.58 38.18 -9.66
N VAL A 387 46.27 36.88 -9.62
CA VAL A 387 47.11 35.86 -10.25
C VAL A 387 47.08 35.96 -11.78
N ALA A 388 45.90 36.19 -12.37
CA ALA A 388 45.74 36.32 -13.83
C ALA A 388 46.51 37.55 -14.36
N ALA A 389 46.66 38.62 -13.56
CA ALA A 389 47.40 39.82 -13.96
C ALA A 389 48.93 39.56 -14.07
N THR A 390 49.44 38.53 -13.41
CA THR A 390 50.88 38.17 -13.42
C THR A 390 51.24 37.11 -14.44
N LEU A 391 50.26 36.56 -15.18
CA LEU A 391 50.53 35.68 -16.35
C LEU A 391 51.01 36.53 -17.53
#